data_fcd0eca58d94de9529c7b3aac14eed3a
#
_entry.id   fcd0eca58d94de9529c7b3aac14eed3a
#
_cell.length_a   1.000
_cell.length_b   1.000
_cell.length_c   1.000
_cell.angle_alpha   90.00
_cell.angle_beta   90.00
_cell.angle_gamma   90.00
#
_symmetry.space_group_name_H-M   'P 1'
#
loop_
_entity.id
_entity.type
_entity.pdbx_description
1 polymer ?
#
loop_
_entity_poly.entity_id
_entity_poly.type
_entity_poly.pdbx_seq_one_letter_code
_entity_poly.pdbx_strand_id
1 'polypeptide(L)'
;IAKAQNAISRVNEIVNNKYADIEQNLETALYSLNDAVERIEAGSADVSLNQNEIDDIETRLFALRSVAKKHRTEIDMLPEKQEELSAALQNLQNGEDSLRELQEEVRRLREAYIAAASKLSEKRIKTAAKLDKSIMRELPPLKMEKAVFRTSVIPKEESQWSEKGWDSVCFEVSTNPNTPMGALNKIASGGELSRFMLALKVTLAQTSSLETLIFDEIDTGIGGATAEAVGERLARLAEKVQVMVVTHSPQVAAFGSEHFKVEKTTQNDITTTRLEKLTAAGKVEEIARMLAGEKITKEARAAAHVLLNNHEEFDGFLYWYCSIYFNWFQPFPLYFAEFIPVASRLRSL
;
A
#
# COMPACT_ATOMS: atom_id res chain seq x y z
N ILE A 1 83.24 -51.45 -51.03
CA ILE A 1 83.36 -50.92 -52.41
C ILE A 1 84.60 -50.03 -52.50
N ALA A 2 84.81 -49.04 -51.64
CA ALA A 2 85.94 -48.12 -51.66
C ALA A 2 87.34 -48.83 -51.62
N LYS A 3 87.48 -49.90 -50.81
CA LYS A 3 88.74 -50.73 -50.81
C LYS A 3 88.90 -51.44 -52.14
N ALA A 4 87.84 -51.93 -52.78
CA ALA A 4 87.89 -52.58 -54.07
C ALA A 4 88.24 -51.60 -55.17
N GLN A 5 87.68 -50.41 -55.16
CA GLN A 5 87.97 -49.32 -56.09
C GLN A 5 89.45 -48.94 -56.02
N ASN A 6 90.01 -48.74 -54.79
CA ASN A 6 91.40 -48.41 -54.62
C ASN A 6 92.34 -49.56 -55.10
N ALA A 7 91.94 -50.83 -54.94
CA ALA A 7 92.67 -51.94 -55.43
C ALA A 7 92.67 -52.03 -56.98
N ILE A 8 91.54 -51.84 -57.61
CA ILE A 8 91.39 -51.80 -59.08
C ILE A 8 92.14 -50.63 -59.67
N SER A 9 92.09 -49.44 -59.08
CA SER A 9 92.80 -48.24 -59.54
C SER A 9 94.30 -48.50 -59.60
N ARG A 10 94.85 -49.09 -58.55
CA ARG A 10 96.32 -49.52 -58.52
C ARG A 10 96.66 -50.57 -59.59
N VAL A 11 95.73 -51.49 -59.84
CA VAL A 11 95.96 -52.49 -60.90
C VAL A 11 95.86 -51.81 -62.30
N ASN A 12 94.94 -50.87 -62.49
CA ASN A 12 94.82 -50.13 -63.75
C ASN A 12 96.04 -49.29 -64.07
N GLU A 13 96.71 -48.74 -63.11
CA GLU A 13 98.01 -48.04 -63.30
C GLU A 13 99.06 -48.97 -63.87
N ILE A 14 99.07 -50.27 -63.53
CA ILE A 14 100.09 -51.27 -63.98
C ILE A 14 99.75 -51.85 -65.36
N VAL A 15 98.44 -52.02 -65.66
CA VAL A 15 97.97 -52.73 -66.87
C VAL A 15 97.38 -51.80 -67.96
N ASN A 16 97.82 -50.57 -67.99
CA ASN A 16 97.37 -49.55 -68.91
C ASN A 16 95.80 -49.40 -69.06
N ASN A 17 95.14 -49.23 -67.93
CA ASN A 17 93.70 -49.02 -67.81
C ASN A 17 92.79 -50.14 -68.39
N LYS A 18 93.27 -51.35 -68.45
CA LYS A 18 92.50 -52.50 -68.99
C LYS A 18 91.17 -52.77 -68.30
N TYR A 19 91.04 -52.38 -67.05
CA TYR A 19 89.83 -52.56 -66.23
C TYR A 19 89.21 -51.24 -65.80
N ALA A 20 89.31 -50.21 -66.63
CA ALA A 20 88.76 -48.88 -66.39
C ALA A 20 87.19 -48.88 -66.24
N ASP A 21 86.55 -49.79 -66.97
CA ASP A 21 85.08 -50.01 -66.84
C ASP A 21 84.67 -50.56 -65.46
N ILE A 22 85.51 -51.42 -64.88
CA ILE A 22 85.25 -51.95 -63.52
C ILE A 22 85.45 -50.84 -62.47
N GLU A 23 86.52 -50.03 -62.66
CA GLU A 23 86.79 -48.89 -61.79
C GLU A 23 85.63 -47.88 -61.82
N GLN A 24 85.09 -47.53 -62.97
CA GLN A 24 83.99 -46.64 -63.16
C GLN A 24 82.65 -47.20 -62.58
N ASN A 25 82.42 -48.52 -62.71
CA ASN A 25 81.26 -49.15 -62.13
C ASN A 25 81.34 -49.18 -60.57
N LEU A 26 82.54 -49.34 -59.99
CA LEU A 26 82.75 -49.28 -58.55
C LEU A 26 82.60 -47.88 -58.02
N GLU A 27 82.99 -46.84 -58.79
CA GLU A 27 82.77 -45.43 -58.49
C GLU A 27 81.33 -45.08 -58.49
N THR A 28 80.59 -45.47 -59.53
CA THR A 28 79.14 -45.26 -59.64
C THR A 28 78.37 -45.95 -58.50
N ALA A 29 78.78 -47.18 -58.15
CA ALA A 29 78.20 -47.91 -57.04
C ALA A 29 78.46 -47.22 -55.67
N LEU A 30 79.74 -46.69 -55.52
CA LEU A 30 80.03 -45.93 -54.29
C LEU A 30 79.23 -44.66 -54.18
N TYR A 31 79.11 -43.93 -55.31
CA TYR A 31 78.25 -42.72 -55.36
C TYR A 31 76.82 -43.04 -55.06
N SER A 32 76.24 -44.08 -55.67
CA SER A 32 74.83 -44.48 -55.42
C SER A 32 74.63 -44.92 -53.97
N LEU A 33 75.58 -45.54 -53.33
CA LEU A 33 75.54 -45.92 -51.95
C LEU A 33 75.52 -44.68 -50.98
N ASN A 34 76.45 -43.75 -51.29
CA ASN A 34 76.50 -42.49 -50.51
C ASN A 34 75.22 -41.70 -50.65
N ASP A 35 74.63 -41.55 -51.88
CA ASP A 35 73.34 -40.91 -52.09
C ASP A 35 72.26 -41.64 -51.33
N ALA A 36 72.25 -42.96 -51.28
CA ALA A 36 71.24 -43.68 -50.51
C ALA A 36 71.40 -43.45 -49.00
N VAL A 37 72.61 -43.34 -48.48
CA VAL A 37 72.88 -43.03 -47.08
C VAL A 37 72.42 -41.65 -46.70
N GLU A 38 72.79 -40.65 -47.55
CA GLU A 38 72.28 -39.25 -47.35
C GLU A 38 70.77 -39.15 -47.34
N ARG A 39 70.08 -39.88 -48.25
CA ARG A 39 68.63 -39.93 -48.26
C ARG A 39 68.02 -40.58 -47.04
N ILE A 40 68.67 -41.64 -46.52
CA ILE A 40 68.26 -42.32 -45.28
C ILE A 40 68.43 -41.38 -44.09
N GLU A 41 69.59 -40.69 -44.01
CA GLU A 41 69.85 -39.73 -42.95
C GLU A 41 68.91 -38.56 -42.98
N ALA A 42 68.62 -38.00 -44.14
CA ALA A 42 67.62 -36.95 -44.32
C ALA A 42 66.19 -37.39 -43.91
N GLY A 43 65.81 -38.61 -44.33
CA GLY A 43 64.51 -39.18 -43.95
C GLY A 43 64.43 -39.51 -42.45
N SER A 44 65.53 -39.89 -41.83
CA SER A 44 65.64 -40.13 -40.35
C SER A 44 65.51 -38.82 -39.59
N ALA A 45 66.03 -37.70 -40.12
CA ALA A 45 65.90 -36.41 -39.48
C ALA A 45 64.44 -35.95 -39.53
N ASP A 46 63.74 -36.15 -40.67
CA ASP A 46 62.27 -35.83 -40.79
C ASP A 46 61.41 -36.67 -39.80
N VAL A 47 61.72 -37.95 -39.60
CA VAL A 47 61.06 -38.82 -38.63
C VAL A 47 61.27 -38.36 -37.19
N SER A 48 62.47 -37.86 -36.87
CA SER A 48 62.72 -37.33 -35.50
C SER A 48 62.02 -36.00 -35.21
N LEU A 49 61.82 -35.13 -36.25
CA LEU A 49 60.99 -33.90 -36.16
C LEU A 49 59.53 -34.26 -35.93
N ASN A 50 59.03 -35.29 -36.61
CA ASN A 50 57.64 -35.78 -36.38
C ASN A 50 57.40 -36.39 -35.00
N GLN A 51 58.43 -36.90 -34.33
CA GLN A 51 58.29 -37.46 -32.99
C GLN A 51 57.90 -36.40 -31.96
N ASN A 52 58.46 -35.20 -32.02
CA ASN A 52 58.09 -34.10 -31.12
C ASN A 52 56.62 -33.65 -31.37
N GLU A 53 56.18 -33.63 -32.64
CA GLU A 53 54.82 -33.36 -32.97
C GLU A 53 53.84 -34.43 -32.43
N ILE A 54 54.22 -35.69 -32.48
CA ILE A 54 53.49 -36.81 -31.92
C ILE A 54 53.33 -36.64 -30.40
N ASP A 55 54.42 -36.35 -29.68
CA ASP A 55 54.43 -36.14 -28.24
C ASP A 55 53.57 -34.96 -27.82
N ASP A 56 53.58 -33.86 -28.60
CA ASP A 56 52.73 -32.69 -28.38
C ASP A 56 51.26 -33.04 -28.61
N ILE A 57 50.94 -33.79 -29.66
CA ILE A 57 49.58 -34.25 -29.95
C ILE A 57 49.07 -35.18 -28.85
N GLU A 58 49.88 -36.14 -28.40
CA GLU A 58 49.55 -37.05 -27.29
C GLU A 58 49.29 -36.29 -25.99
N THR A 59 50.13 -35.32 -25.67
CA THR A 59 49.98 -34.47 -24.48
C THR A 59 48.68 -33.72 -24.55
N ARG A 60 48.36 -33.12 -25.70
CA ARG A 60 47.12 -32.41 -25.92
C ARG A 60 45.88 -33.32 -25.86
N LEU A 61 45.98 -34.50 -26.46
CA LEU A 61 44.91 -35.50 -26.41
C LEU A 61 44.62 -35.97 -24.97
N PHE A 62 45.70 -36.22 -24.19
CA PHE A 62 45.58 -36.56 -22.79
C PHE A 62 44.89 -35.45 -21.98
N ALA A 63 45.27 -34.19 -22.20
CA ALA A 63 44.66 -33.05 -21.58
C ALA A 63 43.15 -32.96 -21.93
N LEU A 64 42.79 -33.11 -23.21
CA LEU A 64 41.39 -33.11 -23.67
C LEU A 64 40.58 -34.24 -23.03
N ARG A 65 41.12 -35.47 -22.99
CA ARG A 65 40.48 -36.63 -22.33
C ARG A 65 40.29 -36.39 -20.84
N SER A 66 41.27 -35.78 -20.17
CA SER A 66 41.19 -35.45 -18.76
C SER A 66 40.08 -34.44 -18.48
N VAL A 67 39.99 -33.39 -19.29
CA VAL A 67 38.90 -32.37 -19.18
C VAL A 67 37.54 -32.98 -19.50
N ALA A 68 37.41 -33.78 -20.56
CA ALA A 68 36.20 -34.48 -20.93
C ALA A 68 35.71 -35.39 -19.79
N LYS A 69 36.62 -36.15 -19.16
CA LYS A 69 36.30 -36.99 -18.00
C LYS A 69 35.86 -36.16 -16.79
N LYS A 70 36.56 -35.06 -16.51
CA LYS A 70 36.21 -34.16 -15.41
C LYS A 70 34.81 -33.60 -15.56
N HIS A 71 34.42 -33.22 -16.76
CA HIS A 71 33.12 -32.65 -17.07
C HIS A 71 32.07 -33.67 -17.52
N ARG A 72 32.42 -34.98 -17.53
CA ARG A 72 31.53 -36.10 -17.92
C ARG A 72 30.90 -35.89 -19.30
N THR A 73 31.74 -35.48 -20.26
CA THR A 73 31.31 -35.23 -21.64
C THR A 73 32.27 -35.92 -22.62
N GLU A 74 31.94 -36.01 -23.89
CA GLU A 74 32.81 -36.46 -24.94
C GLU A 74 33.73 -35.33 -25.39
N ILE A 75 34.89 -35.65 -26.00
CA ILE A 75 35.91 -34.67 -26.39
C ILE A 75 35.29 -33.67 -27.42
N ASP A 76 34.53 -34.18 -28.36
CA ASP A 76 33.92 -33.36 -29.42
C ASP A 76 32.83 -32.38 -28.90
N MET A 77 32.30 -32.68 -27.72
CA MET A 77 31.29 -31.82 -27.03
C MET A 77 31.92 -30.82 -26.04
N LEU A 78 33.25 -30.80 -25.92
CA LEU A 78 33.92 -29.84 -25.03
C LEU A 78 33.68 -28.38 -25.39
N PRO A 79 33.62 -27.97 -26.66
CA PRO A 79 33.29 -26.58 -27.03
C PRO A 79 31.90 -26.16 -26.57
N GLU A 80 30.91 -27.01 -26.78
CA GLU A 80 29.53 -26.75 -26.32
C GLU A 80 29.44 -26.66 -24.81
N LYS A 81 30.18 -27.53 -24.11
CA LYS A 81 30.27 -27.49 -22.65
C LYS A 81 30.96 -26.24 -22.12
N GLN A 82 31.93 -25.72 -22.85
CA GLN A 82 32.59 -24.44 -22.56
C GLN A 82 31.58 -23.27 -22.70
N GLU A 83 30.80 -23.25 -23.77
CA GLU A 83 29.74 -22.22 -23.97
C GLU A 83 28.67 -22.27 -22.87
N GLU A 84 28.21 -23.48 -22.53
CA GLU A 84 27.27 -23.69 -21.45
C GLU A 84 27.78 -23.13 -20.11
N LEU A 85 29.02 -23.48 -19.75
CA LEU A 85 29.64 -23.03 -18.51
C LEU A 85 29.92 -21.52 -18.52
N SER A 86 30.29 -20.97 -19.67
CA SER A 86 30.54 -19.54 -19.84
C SER A 86 29.22 -18.75 -19.67
N ALA A 87 28.13 -19.23 -20.29
CA ALA A 87 26.83 -18.64 -20.14
C ALA A 87 26.32 -18.72 -18.69
N ALA A 88 26.53 -19.87 -18.03
CA ALA A 88 26.15 -20.04 -16.62
C ALA A 88 26.94 -19.08 -15.71
N LEU A 89 28.23 -18.91 -15.95
CA LEU A 89 29.06 -17.98 -15.20
C LEU A 89 28.63 -16.54 -15.39
N GLN A 90 28.32 -16.14 -16.64
CA GLN A 90 27.83 -14.80 -16.94
C GLN A 90 26.48 -14.53 -16.28
N ASN A 91 25.57 -15.52 -16.27
CA ASN A 91 24.29 -15.39 -15.58
C ASN A 91 24.46 -15.24 -14.07
N LEU A 92 25.40 -15.96 -13.46
CA LEU A 92 25.70 -15.82 -12.03
C LEU A 92 26.28 -14.44 -11.70
N GLN A 93 27.23 -13.95 -12.50
CA GLN A 93 27.82 -12.62 -12.32
C GLN A 93 26.77 -11.50 -12.49
N ASN A 94 25.96 -11.58 -13.55
CA ASN A 94 24.85 -10.63 -13.75
C ASN A 94 23.85 -10.70 -12.60
N GLY A 95 23.59 -11.89 -12.06
CA GLY A 95 22.71 -12.08 -10.90
C GLY A 95 23.24 -11.44 -9.63
N GLU A 96 24.53 -11.53 -9.36
CA GLU A 96 25.16 -10.87 -8.21
C GLU A 96 25.13 -9.33 -8.33
N ASP A 97 25.43 -8.80 -9.51
CA ASP A 97 25.40 -7.37 -9.74
C ASP A 97 23.97 -6.83 -9.65
N SER A 98 22.98 -7.52 -10.25
CA SER A 98 21.58 -7.20 -10.12
C SER A 98 21.09 -7.26 -8.67
N LEU A 99 21.56 -8.23 -7.89
CA LEU A 99 21.22 -8.34 -6.46
C LEU A 99 21.76 -7.14 -5.66
N ARG A 100 22.99 -6.72 -5.94
CA ARG A 100 23.59 -5.54 -5.30
C ARG A 100 22.84 -4.26 -5.65
N GLU A 101 22.51 -4.08 -6.93
CA GLU A 101 21.70 -2.93 -7.38
C GLU A 101 20.34 -2.87 -6.70
N LEU A 102 19.64 -4.02 -6.63
CA LEU A 102 18.34 -4.11 -5.95
C LEU A 102 18.47 -3.85 -4.45
N GLN A 103 19.49 -4.35 -3.78
CA GLN A 103 19.73 -4.07 -2.36
C GLN A 103 19.97 -2.58 -2.10
N GLU A 104 20.74 -1.93 -2.95
CA GLU A 104 21.01 -0.50 -2.86
C GLU A 104 19.75 0.33 -3.11
N GLU A 105 18.93 -0.05 -4.10
CA GLU A 105 17.66 0.58 -4.39
C GLU A 105 16.67 0.44 -3.22
N VAL A 106 16.55 -0.76 -2.65
CA VAL A 106 15.72 -1.00 -1.47
C VAL A 106 16.18 -0.12 -0.29
N ARG A 107 17.50 -0.04 -0.05
CA ARG A 107 18.06 0.82 1.01
C ARG A 107 17.70 2.28 0.78
N ARG A 108 17.91 2.79 -0.42
CA ARG A 108 17.60 4.17 -0.82
C ARG A 108 16.10 4.49 -0.64
N LEU A 109 15.22 3.60 -1.13
CA LEU A 109 13.77 3.77 -1.01
C LEU A 109 13.30 3.71 0.45
N ARG A 110 13.89 2.83 1.26
CA ARG A 110 13.60 2.72 2.68
C ARG A 110 13.99 4.00 3.43
N GLU A 111 15.16 4.56 3.17
CA GLU A 111 15.61 5.83 3.76
C GLU A 111 14.68 6.99 3.36
N ALA A 112 14.30 7.06 2.09
CA ALA A 112 13.34 8.07 1.59
C ALA A 112 11.97 7.94 2.25
N TYR A 113 11.46 6.71 2.41
CA TYR A 113 10.21 6.45 3.11
C TYR A 113 10.28 6.90 4.57
N ILE A 114 11.34 6.53 5.31
CA ILE A 114 11.53 6.92 6.70
C ILE A 114 11.53 8.45 6.85
N ALA A 115 12.24 9.15 5.98
CA ALA A 115 12.29 10.61 6.01
C ALA A 115 10.91 11.25 5.75
N ALA A 116 10.14 10.72 4.80
CA ALA A 116 8.79 11.19 4.48
C ALA A 116 7.80 10.88 5.61
N ALA A 117 7.82 9.65 6.13
CA ALA A 117 6.95 9.18 7.20
C ALA A 117 7.20 9.93 8.52
N SER A 118 8.45 10.23 8.86
CA SER A 118 8.81 11.04 10.02
C SER A 118 8.21 12.45 9.93
N LYS A 119 8.36 13.12 8.79
CA LYS A 119 7.75 14.45 8.57
C LYS A 119 6.23 14.42 8.67
N LEU A 120 5.60 13.34 8.18
CA LEU A 120 4.15 13.16 8.28
C LEU A 120 3.73 12.94 9.73
N SER A 121 4.44 12.10 10.47
CA SER A 121 4.20 11.83 11.89
C SER A 121 4.28 13.08 12.74
N GLU A 122 5.33 13.92 12.56
CA GLU A 122 5.45 15.21 13.24
C GLU A 122 4.25 16.14 12.96
N LYS A 123 3.81 16.22 11.70
CA LYS A 123 2.63 16.99 11.33
C LYS A 123 1.37 16.46 11.98
N ARG A 124 1.19 15.13 12.02
CA ARG A 124 0.05 14.48 12.68
C ARG A 124 0.02 14.79 14.17
N ILE A 125 1.13 14.66 14.87
CA ILE A 125 1.24 14.96 16.31
C ILE A 125 0.88 16.44 16.58
N LYS A 126 1.43 17.37 15.80
CA LYS A 126 1.12 18.81 15.94
C LYS A 126 -0.35 19.11 15.66
N THR A 127 -0.93 18.45 14.65
CA THR A 127 -2.35 18.61 14.28
C THR A 127 -3.27 17.97 15.30
N ALA A 128 -2.92 16.78 15.82
CA ALA A 128 -3.63 16.09 16.88
C ALA A 128 -3.77 17.00 18.12
N ALA A 129 -2.68 17.60 18.59
CA ALA A 129 -2.72 18.50 19.74
C ALA A 129 -3.61 19.74 19.52
N LYS A 130 -3.67 20.26 18.27
CA LYS A 130 -4.58 21.36 17.94
C LYS A 130 -6.05 20.90 17.95
N LEU A 131 -6.31 19.74 17.34
CA LEU A 131 -7.64 19.13 17.31
C LEU A 131 -8.15 18.84 18.70
N ASP A 132 -7.34 18.20 19.54
CA ASP A 132 -7.68 17.90 20.94
C ASP A 132 -8.09 19.15 21.68
N LYS A 133 -7.28 20.21 21.60
CA LYS A 133 -7.59 21.50 22.22
C LYS A 133 -8.90 22.11 21.72
N SER A 134 -9.20 21.98 20.44
CA SER A 134 -10.45 22.52 19.86
C SER A 134 -11.66 21.74 20.33
N ILE A 135 -11.58 20.40 20.30
CA ILE A 135 -12.67 19.53 20.79
C ILE A 135 -12.92 19.74 22.27
N MET A 136 -11.84 19.82 23.09
CA MET A 136 -11.97 20.06 24.54
C MET A 136 -12.69 21.38 24.86
N ARG A 137 -12.69 22.37 23.97
CA ARG A 137 -13.48 23.60 24.14
C ARG A 137 -14.95 23.44 23.84
N GLU A 138 -15.31 22.48 22.98
CA GLU A 138 -16.69 22.19 22.61
C GLU A 138 -17.40 21.25 23.60
N LEU A 139 -16.67 20.54 24.48
CA LEU A 139 -17.26 19.56 25.40
C LEU A 139 -18.01 20.19 26.59
N PRO A 140 -17.52 21.24 27.29
CA PRO A 140 -18.20 21.80 28.45
C PRO A 140 -19.66 22.25 28.17
N PRO A 141 -19.97 23.00 27.09
CA PRO A 141 -21.33 23.37 26.77
C PRO A 141 -22.26 22.19 26.50
N LEU A 142 -21.69 21.04 26.09
CA LEU A 142 -22.42 19.79 25.88
C LEU A 142 -22.63 18.98 27.17
N LYS A 143 -22.39 19.59 28.34
CA LYS A 143 -22.43 18.95 29.67
C LYS A 143 -21.45 17.76 29.81
N MET A 144 -20.27 17.97 29.27
CA MET A 144 -19.17 16.98 29.26
C MET A 144 -17.86 17.61 29.79
N GLU A 145 -17.97 18.42 30.88
CA GLU A 145 -16.84 19.16 31.46
C GLU A 145 -15.73 18.25 31.98
N LYS A 146 -16.13 17.04 32.42
CA LYS A 146 -15.20 16.03 32.98
C LYS A 146 -14.63 15.09 31.92
N ALA A 147 -15.15 15.17 30.70
CA ALA A 147 -14.69 14.31 29.63
C ALA A 147 -13.33 14.77 29.09
N VAL A 148 -12.53 13.81 28.67
CA VAL A 148 -11.23 14.04 28.06
C VAL A 148 -11.22 13.41 26.67
N PHE A 149 -10.77 14.17 25.70
CA PHE A 149 -10.55 13.70 24.32
C PHE A 149 -9.06 13.77 23.99
N ARG A 150 -8.53 12.75 23.32
CA ARG A 150 -7.16 12.69 22.85
C ARG A 150 -7.06 11.98 21.51
N THR A 151 -6.32 12.57 20.61
CA THR A 151 -5.91 11.93 19.37
C THR A 151 -4.58 11.21 19.57
N SER A 152 -4.62 9.89 19.64
CA SER A 152 -3.43 9.05 19.82
C SER A 152 -2.78 8.78 18.46
N VAL A 153 -1.50 9.10 18.33
CA VAL A 153 -0.68 8.87 17.13
C VAL A 153 0.46 7.94 17.54
N ILE A 154 0.36 6.68 17.15
CA ILE A 154 1.28 5.61 17.60
C ILE A 154 1.99 5.04 16.39
N PRO A 155 3.34 5.01 16.37
CA PRO A 155 4.09 4.37 15.29
C PRO A 155 3.84 2.86 15.31
N LYS A 156 3.68 2.28 14.12
CA LYS A 156 3.50 0.85 13.89
C LYS A 156 4.84 0.19 13.61
N GLU A 157 4.86 -1.14 13.77
CA GLU A 157 5.97 -1.97 13.34
C GLU A 157 6.19 -1.88 11.81
N GLU A 158 7.43 -2.09 11.36
CA GLU A 158 7.83 -1.97 9.96
C GLU A 158 6.98 -2.83 9.01
N SER A 159 6.59 -4.02 9.45
CA SER A 159 5.69 -4.93 8.72
C SER A 159 4.30 -4.37 8.41
N GLN A 160 3.90 -3.31 9.12
CA GLN A 160 2.60 -2.66 9.01
C GLN A 160 2.68 -1.27 8.34
N TRP A 161 3.85 -0.90 7.83
CA TRP A 161 4.02 0.35 7.11
C TRP A 161 3.22 0.33 5.81
N SER A 162 2.77 1.51 5.37
CA SER A 162 1.92 1.65 4.19
C SER A 162 2.21 2.95 3.44
N GLU A 163 1.61 3.10 2.28
CA GLU A 163 1.62 4.36 1.52
C GLU A 163 1.12 5.58 2.32
N LYS A 164 0.30 5.34 3.37
CA LYS A 164 -0.23 6.37 4.27
C LYS A 164 0.69 6.69 5.45
N GLY A 165 1.90 6.16 5.44
CA GLY A 165 2.88 6.31 6.50
C GLY A 165 2.82 5.20 7.55
N TRP A 166 3.57 5.39 8.63
CA TRP A 166 3.77 4.37 9.67
C TRP A 166 2.90 4.54 10.93
N ASP A 167 2.09 5.62 11.04
CA ASP A 167 1.31 5.84 12.26
C ASP A 167 -0.03 5.11 12.23
N SER A 168 -0.46 4.66 13.39
CA SER A 168 -1.84 4.39 13.74
C SER A 168 -2.41 5.63 14.42
N VAL A 169 -3.52 6.17 13.90
CA VAL A 169 -4.20 7.32 14.49
C VAL A 169 -5.55 6.84 15.00
N CYS A 170 -5.82 7.05 16.29
CA CYS A 170 -7.11 6.74 16.89
C CYS A 170 -7.57 7.86 17.83
N PHE A 171 -8.89 8.01 17.96
CA PHE A 171 -9.49 8.89 18.92
C PHE A 171 -9.78 8.12 20.21
N GLU A 172 -9.23 8.61 21.30
CA GLU A 172 -9.43 8.07 22.63
C GLU A 172 -10.20 9.07 23.48
N VAL A 173 -11.09 8.57 24.29
CA VAL A 173 -11.93 9.38 25.16
C VAL A 173 -12.05 8.76 26.55
N SER A 174 -12.26 9.62 27.52
CA SER A 174 -12.75 9.25 28.84
C SER A 174 -13.91 10.16 29.19
N THR A 175 -15.04 9.61 29.62
CA THR A 175 -16.22 10.39 30.00
C THR A 175 -16.19 10.86 31.45
N ASN A 176 -15.39 10.21 32.29
CA ASN A 176 -15.21 10.54 33.69
C ASN A 176 -13.73 10.46 34.10
N PRO A 177 -13.24 11.27 35.06
CA PRO A 177 -11.84 11.31 35.46
C PRO A 177 -11.25 9.97 35.93
N ASN A 178 -12.11 9.08 36.45
CA ASN A 178 -11.72 7.77 36.97
C ASN A 178 -11.89 6.62 35.95
N THR A 179 -12.31 6.94 34.71
CA THR A 179 -12.47 5.94 33.66
C THR A 179 -11.22 5.95 32.79
N PRO A 180 -10.60 4.78 32.50
CA PRO A 180 -9.46 4.73 31.59
C PRO A 180 -9.83 5.25 30.21
N MET A 181 -8.86 5.86 29.53
CA MET A 181 -9.03 6.26 28.14
C MET A 181 -9.33 5.02 27.29
N GLY A 182 -10.31 5.13 26.43
CA GLY A 182 -10.70 4.06 25.51
C GLY A 182 -11.02 4.61 24.12
N ALA A 183 -11.03 3.73 23.14
CA ALA A 183 -11.38 4.14 21.77
C ALA A 183 -12.81 4.71 21.72
N LEU A 184 -13.00 5.76 20.95
CA LEU A 184 -14.29 6.48 20.82
C LEU A 184 -15.47 5.54 20.47
N ASN A 185 -15.24 4.51 19.68
CA ASN A 185 -16.25 3.53 19.27
C ASN A 185 -16.63 2.53 20.39
N LYS A 186 -15.97 2.60 21.57
CA LYS A 186 -16.26 1.74 22.73
C LYS A 186 -17.04 2.46 23.83
N ILE A 187 -17.51 3.68 23.57
CA ILE A 187 -18.37 4.41 24.51
C ILE A 187 -19.70 3.66 24.64
N ALA A 188 -20.07 3.37 25.88
CA ALA A 188 -21.27 2.59 26.18
C ALA A 188 -22.58 3.39 26.03
N SER A 189 -22.54 4.75 26.13
CA SER A 189 -23.71 5.62 26.06
C SER A 189 -23.85 6.23 24.65
N GLY A 190 -24.97 5.96 23.98
CA GLY A 190 -25.28 6.53 22.65
C GLY A 190 -25.32 8.06 22.68
N GLY A 191 -25.94 8.66 23.69
CA GLY A 191 -26.01 10.11 23.83
C GLY A 191 -24.64 10.77 24.06
N GLU A 192 -23.73 10.15 24.84
CA GLU A 192 -22.35 10.65 25.01
C GLU A 192 -21.56 10.55 23.69
N LEU A 193 -21.67 9.42 23.00
CA LEU A 193 -21.04 9.24 21.70
C LEU A 193 -21.53 10.29 20.69
N SER A 194 -22.83 10.53 20.60
CA SER A 194 -23.43 11.53 19.70
C SER A 194 -22.91 12.94 20.00
N ARG A 195 -22.77 13.32 21.29
CA ARG A 195 -22.21 14.62 21.68
C ARG A 195 -20.71 14.74 21.34
N PHE A 196 -19.91 13.68 21.56
CA PHE A 196 -18.51 13.67 21.08
C PHE A 196 -18.43 13.81 19.57
N MET A 197 -19.28 13.08 18.85
CA MET A 197 -19.33 13.17 17.40
C MET A 197 -19.76 14.56 16.92
N LEU A 198 -20.69 15.22 17.62
CA LEU A 198 -21.05 16.61 17.33
C LEU A 198 -19.85 17.55 17.52
N ALA A 199 -19.18 17.49 18.69
CA ALA A 199 -17.98 18.31 18.96
C ALA A 199 -16.91 18.11 17.89
N LEU A 200 -16.67 16.87 17.49
CA LEU A 200 -15.73 16.51 16.43
C LEU A 200 -16.16 17.09 15.08
N LYS A 201 -17.41 16.92 14.68
CA LYS A 201 -17.95 17.39 13.40
C LYS A 201 -17.98 18.91 13.31
N VAL A 202 -18.38 19.62 14.37
CA VAL A 202 -18.31 21.09 14.43
C VAL A 202 -16.86 21.58 14.24
N THR A 203 -15.92 20.94 14.94
CA THR A 203 -14.49 21.28 14.84
C THR A 203 -13.93 21.02 13.43
N LEU A 204 -14.35 19.94 12.77
CA LEU A 204 -13.86 19.53 11.45
C LEU A 204 -14.71 20.06 10.28
N ALA A 205 -15.77 20.78 10.52
CA ALA A 205 -16.71 21.25 9.50
C ALA A 205 -16.06 22.06 8.37
N GLN A 206 -14.95 22.73 8.67
CA GLN A 206 -14.19 23.52 7.67
C GLN A 206 -13.40 22.64 6.69
N THR A 207 -13.11 21.40 7.05
CA THR A 207 -12.27 20.47 6.27
C THR A 207 -13.06 19.30 5.72
N SER A 208 -14.37 19.20 6.03
CA SER A 208 -15.22 18.09 5.63
C SER A 208 -15.76 18.29 4.22
N SER A 209 -15.69 17.25 3.39
CA SER A 209 -16.35 17.17 2.08
C SER A 209 -17.75 16.57 2.14
N LEU A 210 -18.29 16.32 3.35
CA LEU A 210 -19.59 15.72 3.52
C LEU A 210 -20.70 16.76 3.21
N GLU A 211 -21.68 16.34 2.43
CA GLU A 211 -22.80 17.20 2.05
C GLU A 211 -23.97 17.15 3.05
N THR A 212 -24.21 15.99 3.68
CA THR A 212 -25.32 15.77 4.60
C THR A 212 -24.87 15.01 5.83
N LEU A 213 -25.29 15.43 7.00
CA LEU A 213 -25.08 14.76 8.29
C LEU A 213 -26.44 14.50 8.95
N ILE A 214 -26.60 13.29 9.49
CA ILE A 214 -27.79 12.86 10.21
C ILE A 214 -27.41 12.59 11.66
N PHE A 215 -28.09 13.21 12.60
CA PHE A 215 -27.94 12.97 14.03
C PHE A 215 -29.25 12.39 14.58
N ASP A 216 -29.09 11.25 15.26
CA ASP A 216 -30.19 10.58 15.95
C ASP A 216 -29.90 10.55 17.45
N GLU A 217 -30.94 10.81 18.27
CA GLU A 217 -30.89 10.77 19.74
C GLU A 217 -29.78 11.62 20.39
N ILE A 218 -29.35 12.71 19.77
CA ILE A 218 -28.24 13.55 20.28
C ILE A 218 -28.60 14.24 21.60
N ASP A 219 -29.87 14.40 21.88
CA ASP A 219 -30.48 15.05 23.05
C ASP A 219 -30.82 14.05 24.16
N THR A 220 -30.49 12.76 24.03
CA THR A 220 -30.79 11.76 25.05
C THR A 220 -30.09 12.08 26.38
N GLY A 221 -30.89 12.20 27.43
CA GLY A 221 -30.44 12.46 28.82
C GLY A 221 -29.96 13.87 29.07
N ILE A 222 -30.28 14.83 28.19
CA ILE A 222 -30.03 16.26 28.38
C ILE A 222 -31.34 17.07 28.29
N GLY A 223 -31.32 18.28 28.86
CA GLY A 223 -32.45 19.21 28.80
C GLY A 223 -32.00 20.63 29.14
N GLY A 224 -32.90 21.59 29.06
CA GLY A 224 -32.63 22.98 29.37
C GLY A 224 -31.45 23.56 28.60
N ALA A 225 -30.55 24.27 29.30
CA ALA A 225 -29.42 24.97 28.70
C ALA A 225 -28.44 24.03 27.93
N THR A 226 -28.39 22.75 28.27
CA THR A 226 -27.53 21.79 27.53
C THR A 226 -28.14 21.43 26.18
N ALA A 227 -29.46 21.24 26.11
CA ALA A 227 -30.15 20.98 24.86
C ALA A 227 -30.08 22.21 23.94
N GLU A 228 -30.19 23.43 24.49
CA GLU A 228 -29.97 24.67 23.77
C GLU A 228 -28.55 24.76 23.18
N ALA A 229 -27.53 24.45 23.99
CA ALA A 229 -26.14 24.42 23.53
C ALA A 229 -25.90 23.39 22.41
N VAL A 230 -26.59 22.24 22.44
CA VAL A 230 -26.54 21.25 21.36
C VAL A 230 -27.17 21.84 20.08
N GLY A 231 -28.36 22.47 20.20
CA GLY A 231 -29.05 23.13 19.10
C GLY A 231 -28.18 24.19 18.42
N GLU A 232 -27.55 25.08 19.21
CA GLU A 232 -26.64 26.11 18.72
C GLU A 232 -25.46 25.50 17.89
N ARG A 233 -24.91 24.40 18.32
CA ARG A 233 -23.80 23.75 17.60
C ARG A 233 -24.26 23.05 16.33
N LEU A 234 -25.45 22.49 16.33
CA LEU A 234 -26.09 21.94 15.13
C LEU A 234 -26.37 23.05 14.11
N ALA A 235 -26.87 24.20 14.56
CA ALA A 235 -27.12 25.37 13.71
C ALA A 235 -25.83 25.88 13.06
N ARG A 236 -24.73 26.04 13.84
CA ARG A 236 -23.41 26.40 13.29
C ARG A 236 -22.88 25.38 12.28
N LEU A 237 -23.14 24.10 12.50
CA LEU A 237 -22.75 23.05 11.58
C LEU A 237 -23.57 23.17 10.28
N ALA A 238 -24.86 23.51 10.41
CA ALA A 238 -25.76 23.65 9.29
C ALA A 238 -25.46 24.83 8.35
N GLU A 239 -24.68 25.81 8.80
CA GLU A 239 -24.15 26.89 7.92
C GLU A 239 -23.24 26.33 6.79
N LYS A 240 -22.66 25.15 6.96
CA LYS A 240 -21.67 24.59 6.05
C LYS A 240 -22.11 23.31 5.36
N VAL A 241 -22.92 22.51 6.03
CA VAL A 241 -23.39 21.22 5.55
C VAL A 241 -24.87 21.06 5.84
N GLN A 242 -25.59 20.27 5.05
CA GLN A 242 -26.95 19.90 5.38
C GLN A 242 -26.99 19.04 6.64
N VAL A 243 -27.75 19.44 7.64
CA VAL A 243 -27.90 18.71 8.90
C VAL A 243 -29.34 18.25 9.09
N MET A 244 -29.54 16.97 9.34
CA MET A 244 -30.82 16.36 9.69
C MET A 244 -30.75 15.84 11.11
N VAL A 245 -31.71 16.19 11.94
CA VAL A 245 -31.69 15.82 13.36
C VAL A 245 -33.04 15.17 13.73
N VAL A 246 -32.93 14.01 14.37
CA VAL A 246 -34.05 13.36 15.02
C VAL A 246 -33.98 13.71 16.52
N THR A 247 -34.95 14.44 17.03
CA THR A 247 -34.94 14.93 18.40
C THR A 247 -36.34 14.93 19.01
N HIS A 248 -36.43 14.79 20.32
CA HIS A 248 -37.63 14.98 21.13
C HIS A 248 -37.54 16.22 22.03
N SER A 249 -36.43 16.97 21.97
CA SER A 249 -36.21 18.19 22.74
C SER A 249 -36.73 19.43 22.02
N PRO A 250 -37.67 20.17 22.59
CA PRO A 250 -38.15 21.41 22.01
C PRO A 250 -37.05 22.46 21.87
N GLN A 251 -36.05 22.46 22.77
CA GLN A 251 -34.89 23.36 22.70
C GLN A 251 -34.02 23.11 21.49
N VAL A 252 -33.75 21.83 21.18
CA VAL A 252 -32.98 21.48 19.97
C VAL A 252 -33.78 21.75 18.73
N ALA A 253 -35.07 21.41 18.72
CA ALA A 253 -35.96 21.58 17.59
C ALA A 253 -36.11 23.03 17.18
N ALA A 254 -36.13 23.96 18.13
CA ALA A 254 -36.31 25.39 17.88
C ALA A 254 -35.24 26.03 16.97
N PHE A 255 -34.05 25.42 16.87
CA PHE A 255 -32.98 25.85 15.95
C PHE A 255 -33.19 25.40 14.50
N GLY A 256 -34.15 24.54 14.23
CA GLY A 256 -34.40 24.00 12.88
C GLY A 256 -35.05 25.02 11.94
N SER A 257 -34.46 25.25 10.77
CA SER A 257 -35.06 26.07 9.71
C SER A 257 -36.28 25.40 9.10
N GLU A 258 -36.26 24.08 8.94
CA GLU A 258 -37.37 23.29 8.44
C GLU A 258 -37.74 22.16 9.41
N HIS A 259 -39.04 21.97 9.63
CA HIS A 259 -39.57 20.94 10.53
C HIS A 259 -40.40 19.91 9.79
N PHE A 260 -40.15 18.65 10.11
CA PHE A 260 -40.91 17.52 9.60
C PHE A 260 -41.44 16.69 10.77
N LYS A 261 -42.76 16.42 10.74
CA LYS A 261 -43.41 15.57 11.72
C LYS A 261 -43.55 14.15 11.19
N VAL A 262 -43.12 13.18 12.01
CA VAL A 262 -43.26 11.76 11.71
C VAL A 262 -44.48 11.25 12.48
N GLU A 263 -45.52 10.79 11.77
CA GLU A 263 -46.71 10.19 12.36
C GLU A 263 -46.81 8.72 12.00
N LYS A 264 -47.11 7.90 13.01
CA LYS A 264 -47.43 6.48 12.82
C LYS A 264 -48.94 6.30 13.02
N THR A 265 -49.62 5.79 12.00
CA THR A 265 -51.04 5.47 12.05
C THR A 265 -51.21 3.97 11.84
N THR A 266 -51.86 3.30 12.80
CA THR A 266 -52.21 1.89 12.67
C THR A 266 -53.68 1.75 12.34
N GLN A 267 -53.98 1.23 11.17
CA GLN A 267 -55.32 0.88 10.73
C GLN A 267 -55.33 -0.58 10.27
N ASN A 268 -56.28 -1.37 10.80
CA ASN A 268 -56.43 -2.81 10.44
C ASN A 268 -55.11 -3.60 10.56
N ASP A 269 -54.39 -3.44 11.67
CA ASP A 269 -53.09 -4.06 11.95
C ASP A 269 -51.93 -3.67 11.00
N ILE A 270 -52.16 -2.72 10.10
CA ILE A 270 -51.13 -2.17 9.22
C ILE A 270 -50.68 -0.83 9.80
N THR A 271 -49.42 -0.74 10.21
CA THR A 271 -48.81 0.50 10.65
C THR A 271 -48.17 1.22 9.46
N THR A 272 -48.66 2.42 9.18
CA THR A 272 -48.06 3.31 8.18
C THR A 272 -47.35 4.47 8.85
N THR A 273 -46.18 4.83 8.34
CA THR A 273 -45.43 6.01 8.78
C THR A 273 -45.55 7.08 7.73
N ARG A 274 -46.00 8.26 8.14
CA ARG A 274 -46.14 9.44 7.29
C ARG A 274 -45.18 10.52 7.74
N LEU A 275 -44.56 11.18 6.78
CA LEU A 275 -43.71 12.35 6.99
C LEU A 275 -44.45 13.58 6.47
N GLU A 276 -44.60 14.60 7.30
CA GLU A 276 -45.31 15.87 6.97
C GLU A 276 -44.38 17.05 7.23
N LYS A 277 -44.19 17.90 6.23
CA LYS A 277 -43.53 19.20 6.41
C LYS A 277 -44.41 20.16 7.11
N LEU A 278 -43.96 20.74 8.22
CA LEU A 278 -44.79 21.68 9.01
C LEU A 278 -44.71 23.09 8.44
N THR A 279 -45.87 23.78 8.46
CA THR A 279 -45.99 25.23 8.23
C THR A 279 -45.45 25.99 9.45
N ALA A 280 -45.26 27.32 9.33
CA ALA A 280 -44.86 28.16 10.45
C ALA A 280 -45.80 28.00 11.68
N ALA A 281 -47.13 27.97 11.46
CA ALA A 281 -48.07 27.69 12.52
C ALA A 281 -47.95 26.26 13.07
N GLY A 282 -47.72 25.28 12.20
CA GLY A 282 -47.50 23.89 12.60
C GLY A 282 -46.22 23.71 13.45
N LYS A 283 -45.15 24.46 13.18
CA LYS A 283 -43.93 24.47 14.01
C LYS A 283 -44.26 24.91 15.44
N VAL A 284 -45.00 25.98 15.62
CA VAL A 284 -45.41 26.47 16.95
C VAL A 284 -46.23 25.44 17.69
N GLU A 285 -47.22 24.82 17.04
CA GLU A 285 -48.07 23.80 17.67
C GLU A 285 -47.27 22.57 18.09
N GLU A 286 -46.33 22.12 17.24
CA GLU A 286 -45.50 20.95 17.54
C GLU A 286 -44.50 21.23 18.67
N ILE A 287 -43.84 22.39 18.71
CA ILE A 287 -42.97 22.78 19.82
C ILE A 287 -43.81 22.94 21.11
N ALA A 288 -44.98 23.53 21.04
CA ALA A 288 -45.90 23.64 22.18
C ALA A 288 -46.35 22.26 22.70
N ARG A 289 -46.62 21.32 21.80
CA ARG A 289 -46.93 19.94 22.14
C ARG A 289 -45.73 19.24 22.84
N MET A 290 -44.51 19.47 22.38
CA MET A 290 -43.30 18.93 23.01
C MET A 290 -43.07 19.50 24.40
N LEU A 291 -43.45 20.77 24.65
CA LEU A 291 -43.36 21.41 25.96
C LEU A 291 -44.43 20.95 26.95
N ALA A 292 -45.67 20.78 26.50
CA ALA A 292 -46.84 20.57 27.35
C ALA A 292 -47.37 19.12 27.35
N GLY A 293 -46.92 18.25 26.44
CA GLY A 293 -47.53 16.95 26.20
C GLY A 293 -48.82 17.02 25.39
N GLU A 294 -49.78 16.14 25.69
CA GLU A 294 -51.05 16.01 24.90
C GLU A 294 -51.95 17.23 24.93
N LYS A 295 -51.98 17.99 26.05
CA LYS A 295 -52.84 19.15 26.21
C LYS A 295 -52.08 20.45 25.99
N ILE A 296 -52.16 21.00 24.78
CA ILE A 296 -51.50 22.24 24.43
C ILE A 296 -52.24 23.42 25.05
N THR A 297 -51.58 24.14 25.98
CA THR A 297 -52.13 25.33 26.65
C THR A 297 -51.73 26.62 25.92
N LYS A 298 -52.37 27.75 26.29
CA LYS A 298 -51.96 29.06 25.74
C LYS A 298 -50.56 29.45 26.17
N GLU A 299 -50.16 29.08 27.39
CA GLU A 299 -48.84 29.33 27.95
C GLU A 299 -47.77 28.53 27.19
N ALA A 300 -48.06 27.28 26.83
CA ALA A 300 -47.15 26.44 26.03
C ALA A 300 -46.93 27.02 24.62
N ARG A 301 -47.99 27.53 23.98
CA ARG A 301 -47.84 28.24 22.68
C ARG A 301 -46.99 29.49 22.82
N ALA A 302 -47.21 30.28 23.88
CA ALA A 302 -46.42 31.49 24.14
C ALA A 302 -44.94 31.13 24.35
N ALA A 303 -44.64 30.07 25.12
CA ALA A 303 -43.30 29.59 25.31
C ALA A 303 -42.66 29.06 24.01
N ALA A 304 -43.44 28.36 23.19
CA ALA A 304 -43.00 27.91 21.87
C ALA A 304 -42.61 29.05 20.95
N HIS A 305 -43.43 30.11 20.92
CA HIS A 305 -43.10 31.34 20.17
C HIS A 305 -41.82 31.99 20.64
N VAL A 306 -41.57 32.08 21.96
CA VAL A 306 -40.33 32.65 22.50
C VAL A 306 -39.11 31.81 22.08
N LEU A 307 -39.23 30.47 22.16
CA LEU A 307 -38.16 29.58 21.73
C LEU A 307 -37.83 29.73 20.25
N LEU A 308 -38.84 29.78 19.38
CA LEU A 308 -38.62 29.89 17.94
C LEU A 308 -38.05 31.27 17.57
N ASN A 309 -38.58 32.38 18.13
CA ASN A 309 -38.14 33.73 17.78
C ASN A 309 -36.73 34.04 18.27
N ASN A 310 -36.28 33.44 19.37
CA ASN A 310 -34.88 33.59 19.83
C ASN A 310 -33.82 33.01 18.87
N HIS A 311 -34.27 32.23 17.88
CA HIS A 311 -33.36 31.50 16.99
C HIS A 311 -33.65 31.75 15.49
N GLU A 312 -34.51 32.74 15.14
CA GLU A 312 -34.84 33.11 13.74
C GLU A 312 -33.62 33.63 12.92
N GLU A 313 -32.52 34.01 13.57
CA GLU A 313 -31.34 34.57 12.90
C GLU A 313 -30.40 33.50 12.28
N PHE A 314 -30.68 32.19 12.44
CA PHE A 314 -29.84 31.13 11.87
C PHE A 314 -30.29 30.75 10.44
N ASP A 315 -29.56 31.22 9.45
CA ASP A 315 -29.81 31.01 8.00
C ASP A 315 -29.21 29.70 7.46
N GLY A 316 -29.12 28.65 8.29
CA GLY A 316 -28.52 27.36 7.96
C GLY A 316 -29.54 26.32 7.47
N PHE A 317 -29.04 25.30 6.72
CA PHE A 317 -29.85 24.15 6.25
C PHE A 317 -30.05 23.09 7.36
N LEU A 318 -30.67 23.47 8.47
CA LEU A 318 -30.99 22.57 9.57
C LEU A 318 -32.40 21.99 9.41
N TYR A 319 -32.49 20.73 8.99
CA TYR A 319 -33.74 20.00 8.87
C TYR A 319 -34.01 19.19 10.12
N TRP A 320 -35.17 19.38 10.71
CA TRP A 320 -35.55 18.68 11.91
C TRP A 320 -36.66 17.67 11.67
N TYR A 321 -36.56 16.48 12.23
CA TYR A 321 -37.52 15.40 12.18
C TYR A 321 -38.00 15.05 13.59
N CYS A 322 -39.28 15.30 13.88
CA CYS A 322 -39.89 14.84 15.12
C CYS A 322 -40.47 13.44 14.94
N SER A 323 -40.00 12.49 15.73
CA SER A 323 -40.64 11.18 15.85
C SER A 323 -41.49 11.13 17.12
N ILE A 324 -42.82 11.05 16.96
CA ILE A 324 -43.73 10.80 18.05
C ILE A 324 -43.97 9.30 18.13
N TYR A 325 -43.77 8.73 19.33
CA TYR A 325 -43.98 7.32 19.68
C TYR A 325 -43.02 6.31 19.06
N PHE A 326 -41.85 6.20 19.61
CA PHE A 326 -41.15 4.92 19.71
C PHE A 326 -41.64 4.17 20.96
N ASN A 327 -42.42 3.13 20.74
CA ASN A 327 -42.69 2.13 21.77
C ASN A 327 -41.38 1.31 21.96
N TRP A 328 -40.76 1.36 23.11
CA TRP A 328 -39.38 1.07 23.49
C TRP A 328 -38.98 -0.40 23.36
N PHE A 329 -39.58 -1.23 22.49
CA PHE A 329 -39.37 -2.68 22.51
C PHE A 329 -39.10 -3.36 21.14
N GLN A 330 -38.75 -2.62 20.07
CA GLN A 330 -38.27 -3.35 18.89
C GLN A 330 -37.04 -2.68 18.25
N PRO A 331 -35.97 -3.46 17.92
CA PRO A 331 -34.81 -2.94 17.20
C PRO A 331 -35.25 -2.48 15.79
N PHE A 332 -34.78 -1.32 15.37
CA PHE A 332 -34.99 -0.77 14.04
C PHE A 332 -34.48 -1.72 12.96
N PRO A 333 -35.28 -2.11 11.98
CA PRO A 333 -34.71 -2.69 10.77
C PRO A 333 -34.07 -1.57 9.94
N LEU A 334 -32.89 -1.85 9.41
CA LEU A 334 -32.04 -1.03 8.53
C LEU A 334 -32.75 -0.61 7.21
N TYR A 335 -33.86 0.14 7.29
CA TYR A 335 -34.59 0.65 6.11
C TYR A 335 -34.29 2.11 5.78
N PHE A 336 -33.30 2.73 6.41
CA PHE A 336 -32.89 4.11 6.08
C PHE A 336 -32.18 4.25 4.73
N ALA A 337 -31.74 3.15 4.12
CA ALA A 337 -31.06 3.19 2.82
C ALA A 337 -31.99 3.60 1.64
N GLU A 338 -33.31 3.50 1.81
CA GLU A 338 -34.27 3.87 0.75
C GLU A 338 -34.70 5.36 0.77
N PHE A 339 -34.31 6.11 1.81
CA PHE A 339 -34.63 7.55 1.91
C PHE A 339 -33.57 8.48 1.30
N ILE A 340 -32.40 7.97 0.97
CA ILE A 340 -31.32 8.75 0.33
C ILE A 340 -31.72 9.33 -1.05
N PRO A 341 -32.56 8.68 -1.88
CA PRO A 341 -32.99 9.27 -3.15
C PRO A 341 -33.96 10.45 -3.01
N VAL A 342 -34.66 10.61 -1.86
CA VAL A 342 -35.61 11.68 -1.66
C VAL A 342 -34.94 13.03 -1.35
N ALA A 343 -33.78 12.98 -0.65
CA ALA A 343 -33.02 14.20 -0.36
C ALA A 343 -32.39 14.82 -1.62
N SER A 344 -32.03 14.01 -2.62
CA SER A 344 -31.51 14.51 -3.90
C SER A 344 -32.57 15.08 -4.83
N ARG A 345 -33.85 14.67 -4.66
CA ARG A 345 -34.98 15.23 -5.43
C ARG A 345 -35.56 16.52 -4.85
N LEU A 346 -35.33 16.83 -3.57
CA LEU A 346 -35.74 18.07 -2.95
C LEU A 346 -34.86 19.28 -3.31
N ARG A 347 -33.70 19.07 -3.97
CA ARG A 347 -32.87 20.17 -4.51
C ARG A 347 -33.42 20.78 -5.82
N SER A 348 -34.44 20.19 -6.45
CA SER A 348 -35.00 20.63 -7.73
C SER A 348 -36.41 21.17 -7.63
N LEU A 349 -36.92 21.38 -6.43
CA LEU A 349 -38.14 22.12 -6.10
C LEU A 349 -37.82 23.34 -5.24
#